data_e07636a004c36b2f3d2df24bceb05385
#
_entry.id   e07636a004c36b2f3d2df24bceb05385
#
_cell.length_a   1.000
_cell.length_b   1.000
_cell.length_c   1.000
_cell.angle_alpha   90.00
_cell.angle_beta   90.00
_cell.angle_gamma   90.00
#
_symmetry.space_group_name_H-M   'P 1'
#
loop_
_entity.id
_entity.type
_entity.pdbx_description
1 polymer ?
#
loop_
_entity_poly.entity_id
_entity_poly.type
_entity_poly.pdbx_seq_one_letter_code
_entity_poly.pdbx_strand_id
1 'polypeptide(L)'
;MCGRYALATPLSQLPKVLLERMDHEHRTRYAPRDLIVPGEPLLAYRSDQSGPEASLMLWGLIPGWLKDPSQGPSLFNARSETVADKPSFRGSWRHRRCLIPASCFFEKGRAIRRIDRQPFWLAGLWERWLGSDGSEVDSCTVLTTSPNQLVKPLHHRMPVLIPQGLEEAWMSA
;
A
#
# COMPACT_ATOMS: atom_id res chain seq x y z
N MET A 1 -12.72 7.87 2.14
CA MET A 1 -11.52 7.34 1.48
C MET A 1 -10.58 6.84 2.55
N CYS A 2 -9.88 5.75 2.31
CA CYS A 2 -8.88 5.23 3.25
C CYS A 2 -7.64 6.12 3.22
N GLY A 3 -7.57 7.08 4.11
CA GLY A 3 -6.46 8.03 4.24
C GLY A 3 -5.72 7.94 5.57
N ARG A 4 -6.02 6.94 6.40
CA ARG A 4 -5.34 6.68 7.67
C ARG A 4 -5.36 5.21 8.00
N TYR A 5 -4.20 4.67 8.32
CA TYR A 5 -4.09 3.32 8.83
C TYR A 5 -2.94 3.23 9.84
N ALA A 6 -2.81 2.10 10.49
CA ALA A 6 -1.72 1.83 11.42
C ALA A 6 -1.02 0.52 11.05
N LEU A 7 0.27 0.46 11.32
CA LEU A 7 1.05 -0.76 11.38
C LEU A 7 1.73 -0.79 12.76
N ALA A 8 0.94 -1.09 13.78
CA ALA A 8 1.36 -1.13 15.17
C ALA A 8 1.90 -2.51 15.60
N THR A 9 2.15 -3.37 14.63
CA THR A 9 2.65 -4.74 14.84
C THR A 9 4.14 -4.71 15.14
N PRO A 10 4.63 -5.37 16.22
CA PRO A 10 6.05 -5.53 16.48
C PRO A 10 6.76 -6.25 15.33
N LEU A 11 8.05 -5.96 15.13
CA LEU A 11 8.85 -6.56 14.05
C LEU A 11 8.72 -8.09 14.00
N SER A 12 8.85 -8.76 15.16
CA SER A 12 8.78 -10.22 15.27
C SER A 12 7.42 -10.84 14.90
N GLN A 13 6.36 -10.03 14.84
CA GLN A 13 5.00 -10.47 14.53
C GLN A 13 4.54 -10.03 13.13
N LEU A 14 5.40 -9.37 12.37
CA LEU A 14 5.12 -9.06 10.96
C LEU A 14 4.98 -10.37 10.16
N PRO A 15 4.21 -10.34 9.05
CA PRO A 15 4.13 -11.49 8.15
C PRO A 15 5.52 -11.99 7.74
N LYS A 16 5.73 -13.31 7.76
CA LYS A 16 7.01 -13.94 7.50
C LYS A 16 7.63 -13.50 6.18
N VAL A 17 6.82 -13.34 5.14
CA VAL A 17 7.27 -12.89 3.82
C VAL A 17 7.91 -11.51 3.86
N LEU A 18 7.44 -10.61 4.72
CA LEU A 18 8.08 -9.30 4.93
C LEU A 18 9.43 -9.47 5.61
N LEU A 19 9.48 -10.24 6.69
CA LEU A 19 10.71 -10.45 7.46
C LEU A 19 11.81 -11.06 6.60
N GLU A 20 11.47 -12.00 5.74
CA GLU A 20 12.42 -12.66 4.84
C GLU A 20 12.97 -11.73 3.74
N ARG A 21 12.23 -10.68 3.40
CA ARG A 21 12.54 -9.77 2.29
C ARG A 21 12.95 -8.37 2.72
N MET A 22 12.90 -8.07 4.01
CA MET A 22 13.47 -6.84 4.55
C MET A 22 14.99 -6.99 4.64
N ASP A 23 15.72 -5.99 4.15
CA ASP A 23 17.15 -5.90 4.38
C ASP A 23 17.48 -5.56 5.85
N HIS A 24 18.77 -5.61 6.18
CA HIS A 24 19.22 -5.35 7.54
C HIS A 24 18.89 -3.92 8.01
N GLU A 25 19.04 -2.93 7.15
CA GLU A 25 18.77 -1.53 7.47
C GLU A 25 17.29 -1.31 7.79
N HIS A 26 16.38 -1.81 6.95
CA HIS A 26 14.94 -1.71 7.18
C HIS A 26 14.51 -2.43 8.46
N ARG A 27 15.10 -3.60 8.75
CA ARG A 27 14.83 -4.32 10.01
C ARG A 27 15.25 -3.53 11.23
N THR A 28 16.44 -2.96 11.19
CA THR A 28 17.01 -2.20 12.31
C THR A 28 16.23 -0.92 12.58
N ARG A 29 15.74 -0.27 11.54
CA ARG A 29 14.99 0.99 11.63
C ARG A 29 13.49 0.80 11.80
N TYR A 30 12.98 -0.42 11.67
CA TYR A 30 11.56 -0.66 11.80
C TYR A 30 11.07 -0.31 13.20
N ALA A 31 9.99 0.45 13.26
CA ALA A 31 9.25 0.73 14.47
C ALA A 31 7.74 0.65 14.17
N PRO A 32 6.95 0.08 15.08
CA PRO A 32 5.49 0.15 14.98
C PRO A 32 5.00 1.59 14.88
N ARG A 33 3.98 1.82 14.06
CA ARG A 33 3.40 3.14 13.85
C ARG A 33 1.89 3.10 14.08
N ASP A 34 1.42 3.95 15.00
CA ASP A 34 0.01 4.05 15.36
C ASP A 34 -0.82 4.86 14.35
N LEU A 35 -0.16 5.64 13.50
CA LEU A 35 -0.80 6.42 12.45
C LEU A 35 0.15 6.59 11.26
N ILE A 36 -0.36 6.26 10.08
CA ILE A 36 0.29 6.49 8.78
C ILE A 36 -0.71 7.22 7.89
N VAL A 37 -0.28 8.31 7.26
CA VAL A 37 -1.12 9.16 6.42
C VAL A 37 -0.48 9.38 5.04
N PRO A 38 -1.25 9.77 4.01
CA PRO A 38 -0.70 10.10 2.69
C PRO A 38 0.42 11.13 2.78
N GLY A 39 1.42 10.97 1.92
CA GLY A 39 2.64 11.80 1.92
C GLY A 39 3.75 11.25 2.80
N GLU A 40 3.49 10.24 3.62
CA GLU A 40 4.49 9.56 4.44
C GLU A 40 4.99 8.28 3.77
N PRO A 41 6.21 7.82 4.10
CA PRO A 41 6.66 6.49 3.69
C PRO A 41 5.88 5.41 4.43
N LEU A 42 5.58 4.34 3.73
CA LEU A 42 4.96 3.13 4.28
C LEU A 42 5.73 1.87 3.84
N LEU A 43 5.68 0.83 4.67
CA LEU A 43 6.25 -0.46 4.35
C LEU A 43 5.33 -1.21 3.39
N ALA A 44 5.90 -1.78 2.33
CA ALA A 44 5.18 -2.62 1.39
C ALA A 44 6.02 -3.80 0.90
N TYR A 45 5.35 -4.88 0.54
CA TYR A 45 5.93 -6.01 -0.18
C TYR A 45 5.62 -5.85 -1.66
N ARG A 46 6.65 -5.84 -2.48
CA ARG A 46 6.55 -5.70 -3.93
C ARG A 46 7.50 -6.66 -4.66
N SER A 47 7.34 -6.78 -5.95
CA SER A 47 8.27 -7.51 -6.80
C SER A 47 8.56 -6.68 -8.05
N ASP A 48 9.81 -6.70 -8.48
CA ASP A 48 10.26 -6.15 -9.77
C ASP A 48 11.22 -7.15 -10.46
N GLN A 49 11.97 -6.69 -11.45
CA GLN A 49 12.94 -7.53 -12.17
C GLN A 49 14.07 -8.06 -11.27
N SER A 50 14.35 -7.40 -10.17
CA SER A 50 15.34 -7.81 -9.17
C SER A 50 14.79 -8.86 -8.19
N GLY A 51 13.49 -9.13 -8.26
CA GLY A 51 12.78 -10.07 -7.40
C GLY A 51 11.93 -9.40 -6.32
N PRO A 52 11.41 -10.20 -5.38
CA PRO A 52 10.56 -9.71 -4.31
C PRO A 52 11.37 -9.03 -3.20
N GLU A 53 10.87 -7.90 -2.72
CA GLU A 53 11.44 -7.17 -1.59
C GLU A 53 10.37 -6.54 -0.69
N ALA A 54 10.74 -6.24 0.54
CA ALA A 54 9.97 -5.43 1.46
C ALA A 54 10.71 -4.11 1.69
N SER A 55 10.13 -3.00 1.24
CA SER A 55 10.77 -1.69 1.25
C SER A 55 9.78 -0.57 1.58
N LEU A 56 10.31 0.60 1.89
CA LEU A 56 9.51 1.80 2.10
C LEU A 56 9.17 2.45 0.77
N MET A 57 7.92 2.84 0.61
CA MET A 57 7.42 3.60 -0.53
C MET A 57 6.62 4.81 -0.06
N LEU A 58 6.66 5.89 -0.81
CA LEU A 58 5.84 7.08 -0.56
C LEU A 58 4.35 6.73 -0.78
N TRP A 59 3.49 7.02 0.19
CA TRP A 59 2.05 6.88 0.00
C TRP A 59 1.47 8.06 -0.75
N GLY A 60 1.19 7.86 -1.99
CA GLY A 60 0.76 8.82 -3.00
C GLY A 60 1.48 8.50 -4.30
N LEU A 61 0.86 7.69 -5.17
CA LEU A 61 1.48 7.21 -6.41
C LEU A 61 1.83 8.37 -7.32
N ILE A 62 3.06 8.40 -7.77
CA ILE A 62 3.59 9.36 -8.76
C ILE A 62 3.64 8.63 -10.11
N PRO A 63 2.78 8.98 -11.07
CA PRO A 63 2.84 8.36 -12.40
C PRO A 63 4.20 8.59 -13.05
N GLY A 64 4.75 7.54 -13.67
CA GLY A 64 6.10 7.61 -14.29
C GLY A 64 6.24 8.65 -15.40
N TRP A 65 5.13 9.05 -16.04
CA TRP A 65 5.10 10.07 -17.08
C TRP A 65 5.06 11.52 -16.55
N LEU A 66 4.87 11.72 -15.26
CA LEU A 66 4.79 13.05 -14.66
C LEU A 66 6.17 13.72 -14.64
N LYS A 67 6.27 14.91 -15.17
CA LYS A 67 7.55 15.65 -15.24
C LYS A 67 7.98 16.21 -13.89
N ASP A 68 7.03 16.74 -13.13
CA ASP A 68 7.27 17.35 -11.81
C ASP A 68 6.30 16.74 -10.79
N PRO A 69 6.79 15.88 -9.90
CA PRO A 69 5.96 15.24 -8.88
C PRO A 69 5.25 16.22 -7.95
N SER A 70 5.83 17.40 -7.72
CA SER A 70 5.25 18.42 -6.82
C SER A 70 3.95 19.03 -7.34
N GLN A 71 3.72 18.96 -8.64
CA GLN A 71 2.54 19.51 -9.31
C GLN A 71 1.50 18.44 -9.66
N GLY A 72 1.77 17.20 -9.31
CA GLY A 72 0.85 16.10 -9.57
C GLY A 72 -0.31 16.01 -8.56
N PRO A 73 -1.38 15.31 -8.95
CA PRO A 73 -2.47 15.02 -8.02
C PRO A 73 -2.01 14.07 -6.91
N SER A 74 -2.62 14.18 -5.73
CA SER A 74 -2.39 13.25 -4.63
C SER A 74 -3.15 11.94 -4.90
N LEU A 75 -2.45 10.92 -5.43
CA LEU A 75 -3.01 9.63 -5.83
C LEU A 75 -2.79 8.58 -4.74
N PHE A 76 -3.30 8.82 -3.54
CA PHE A 76 -3.14 7.88 -2.41
C PHE A 76 -4.18 6.76 -2.40
N ASN A 77 -5.30 6.89 -3.14
CA ASN A 77 -6.27 5.82 -3.39
C ASN A 77 -6.54 5.64 -4.89
N ALA A 78 -6.84 4.42 -5.29
CA ALA A 78 -7.33 4.07 -6.61
C ALA A 78 -8.58 3.19 -6.49
N ARG A 79 -9.63 3.52 -7.24
CA ARG A 79 -10.85 2.72 -7.24
C ARG A 79 -10.66 1.45 -8.03
N SER A 80 -10.93 0.29 -7.44
CA SER A 80 -10.80 -1.02 -8.09
C SER A 80 -11.66 -1.13 -9.36
N GLU A 81 -12.80 -0.43 -9.40
CA GLU A 81 -13.75 -0.48 -10.53
C GLU A 81 -13.23 0.20 -11.80
N THR A 82 -12.29 1.14 -11.66
CA THR A 82 -11.80 1.95 -12.80
C THR A 82 -10.28 1.94 -12.96
N VAL A 83 -9.58 1.29 -12.08
CA VAL A 83 -8.10 1.29 -12.02
C VAL A 83 -7.45 0.79 -13.31
N ALA A 84 -8.07 -0.18 -13.98
CA ALA A 84 -7.56 -0.77 -15.21
C ALA A 84 -7.56 0.21 -16.40
N ASP A 85 -8.44 1.21 -16.36
CA ASP A 85 -8.64 2.16 -17.48
C ASP A 85 -7.97 3.52 -17.24
N LYS A 86 -7.75 3.88 -15.98
CA LYS A 86 -7.16 5.18 -15.63
C LYS A 86 -5.69 5.28 -16.05
N PRO A 87 -5.29 6.32 -16.81
CA PRO A 87 -3.90 6.48 -17.27
C PRO A 87 -2.87 6.46 -16.14
N SER A 88 -3.22 7.01 -14.97
CA SER A 88 -2.33 7.05 -13.81
C SER A 88 -2.08 5.69 -13.16
N PHE A 89 -2.94 4.71 -13.39
CA PHE A 89 -2.90 3.42 -12.69
C PHE A 89 -2.79 2.19 -13.58
N ARG A 90 -3.24 2.26 -14.83
CA ARG A 90 -3.35 1.08 -15.71
C ARG A 90 -2.03 0.33 -15.91
N GLY A 91 -0.90 1.04 -15.94
CA GLY A 91 0.42 0.43 -16.06
C GLY A 91 0.79 -0.36 -14.79
N SER A 92 0.62 0.27 -13.64
CA SER A 92 0.87 -0.37 -12.35
C SER A 92 -0.13 -1.48 -12.05
N TRP A 93 -1.39 -1.33 -12.48
CA TRP A 93 -2.39 -2.41 -12.39
C TRP A 93 -1.96 -3.68 -13.12
N ARG A 94 -1.34 -3.54 -14.27
CA ARG A 94 -0.89 -4.69 -15.09
C ARG A 94 0.41 -5.32 -14.61
N HIS A 95 1.31 -4.51 -14.00
CA HIS A 95 2.71 -4.95 -13.83
C HIS A 95 3.30 -4.69 -12.45
N ARG A 96 2.67 -3.87 -11.60
CA ARG A 96 3.28 -3.40 -10.36
C ARG A 96 2.28 -3.38 -9.21
N ARG A 97 1.86 -4.58 -8.83
CA ARG A 97 1.03 -4.78 -7.64
C ARG A 97 1.89 -4.89 -6.40
N CYS A 98 1.36 -4.50 -5.27
CA CYS A 98 2.03 -4.64 -3.99
C CYS A 98 1.03 -4.98 -2.87
N LEU A 99 1.58 -5.41 -1.75
CA LEU A 99 0.87 -5.72 -0.53
C LEU A 99 1.34 -4.78 0.57
N ILE A 100 0.42 -4.10 1.22
CA ILE A 100 0.70 -3.14 2.28
C ILE A 100 0.19 -3.73 3.60
N PRO A 101 1.09 -4.04 4.56
CA PRO A 101 0.67 -4.60 5.83
C PRO A 101 0.00 -3.53 6.70
N ALA A 102 -1.08 -3.90 7.37
CA ALA A 102 -1.80 -3.03 8.29
C ALA A 102 -2.24 -3.79 9.53
N SER A 103 -2.25 -3.14 10.68
CA SER A 103 -2.87 -3.64 11.90
C SER A 103 -4.31 -3.18 12.05
N CYS A 104 -4.64 -2.01 11.49
CA CYS A 104 -6.00 -1.48 11.37
C CYS A 104 -6.03 -0.35 10.34
N PHE A 105 -7.22 -0.01 9.85
CA PHE A 105 -7.46 1.25 9.15
C PHE A 105 -8.54 2.06 9.87
N PHE A 106 -8.58 3.36 9.63
CA PHE A 106 -9.45 4.27 10.36
C PHE A 106 -10.53 4.86 9.45
N GLU A 107 -11.77 4.85 9.93
CA GLU A 107 -12.89 5.57 9.34
C GLU A 107 -13.75 6.22 10.42
N LYS A 108 -14.03 7.50 10.27
CA LYS A 108 -14.78 8.31 11.26
C LYS A 108 -14.31 8.10 12.70
N GLY A 109 -13.00 8.12 12.92
CA GLY A 109 -12.41 7.96 14.25
C GLY A 109 -12.48 6.54 14.83
N ARG A 110 -12.95 5.57 14.07
CA ARG A 110 -12.99 4.16 14.49
C ARG A 110 -11.86 3.36 13.83
N ALA A 111 -11.19 2.54 14.63
CA ALA A 111 -10.20 1.59 14.13
C ALA A 111 -10.89 0.29 13.73
N ILE A 112 -10.74 -0.08 12.45
CA ILE A 112 -11.26 -1.34 11.89
C ILE A 112 -10.08 -2.31 11.80
N ARG A 113 -10.21 -3.47 12.44
CA ARG A 113 -9.16 -4.47 12.58
C ARG A 113 -9.72 -5.88 12.56
N ARG A 114 -8.84 -6.86 12.41
CA ARG A 114 -9.19 -8.28 12.57
C ARG A 114 -9.56 -8.58 14.03
N ILE A 115 -10.46 -9.53 14.23
CA ILE A 115 -10.86 -9.99 15.57
C ILE A 115 -9.67 -10.60 16.31
N ASP A 116 -8.81 -11.35 15.61
CA ASP A 116 -7.62 -12.01 16.18
C ASP A 116 -6.43 -11.05 16.38
N ARG A 117 -6.60 -9.76 16.08
CA ARG A 117 -5.56 -8.73 16.21
C ARG A 117 -4.33 -8.93 15.32
N GLN A 118 -4.34 -9.91 14.44
CA GLN A 118 -3.23 -10.13 13.51
C GLN A 118 -3.20 -9.07 12.41
N PRO A 119 -2.02 -8.74 11.86
CA PRO A 119 -1.94 -7.86 10.70
C PRO A 119 -2.63 -8.49 9.48
N PHE A 120 -3.02 -7.64 8.57
CA PHE A 120 -3.65 -8.03 7.30
C PHE A 120 -3.08 -7.20 6.16
N TRP A 121 -3.41 -7.60 4.94
CA TRP A 121 -2.89 -6.97 3.75
C TRP A 121 -3.91 -6.05 3.08
N LEU A 122 -3.49 -4.81 2.81
CA LEU A 122 -4.16 -3.92 1.87
C LEU A 122 -3.60 -4.15 0.47
N ALA A 123 -4.46 -4.21 -0.52
CA ALA A 123 -4.05 -4.26 -1.91
C ALA A 123 -3.53 -2.89 -2.36
N GLY A 124 -2.36 -2.86 -2.97
CA GLY A 124 -1.76 -1.64 -3.49
C GLY A 124 -1.21 -1.80 -4.89
N LEU A 125 -0.95 -0.68 -5.51
CA LEU A 125 -0.17 -0.56 -6.75
C LEU A 125 1.02 0.33 -6.48
N TRP A 126 2.12 0.11 -7.18
CA TRP A 126 3.30 0.93 -7.01
C TRP A 126 3.86 1.40 -8.37
N GLU A 127 4.65 2.46 -8.33
CA GLU A 127 5.32 3.02 -9.50
C GLU A 127 6.69 3.53 -9.09
N ARG A 128 7.65 3.43 -10.01
CA ARG A 128 8.95 4.09 -9.89
C ARG A 128 8.98 5.30 -10.80
N TRP A 129 9.09 6.47 -10.19
CA TRP A 129 9.30 7.71 -10.90
C TRP A 129 10.80 7.99 -11.03
N LEU A 130 11.24 8.36 -12.23
CA LEU A 130 12.62 8.69 -12.53
C LEU A 130 12.73 10.18 -12.87
N GLY A 131 13.50 10.91 -12.08
CA GLY A 131 13.80 12.32 -12.35
C GLY A 131 14.86 12.49 -13.43
N SER A 132 14.82 13.63 -14.12
CA SER A 132 15.83 13.99 -15.13
C SER A 132 17.23 14.18 -14.53
N ASP A 133 17.32 14.39 -13.22
CA ASP A 133 18.57 14.51 -12.45
C ASP A 133 19.09 13.14 -11.96
N GLY A 134 18.43 12.03 -12.33
CA GLY A 134 18.77 10.68 -11.90
C GLY A 134 18.13 10.26 -10.57
N SER A 135 17.31 11.10 -9.95
CA SER A 135 16.57 10.72 -8.74
C SER A 135 15.51 9.66 -9.04
N GLU A 136 15.29 8.77 -8.07
CA GLU A 136 14.26 7.72 -8.13
C GLU A 136 13.34 7.83 -6.92
N VAL A 137 12.03 7.73 -7.16
CA VAL A 137 11.03 7.68 -6.08
C VAL A 137 10.11 6.51 -6.31
N ASP A 138 10.11 5.57 -5.38
CA ASP A 138 9.12 4.51 -5.32
C ASP A 138 7.91 5.00 -4.53
N SER A 139 6.75 4.92 -5.13
CA SER A 139 5.49 5.41 -4.56
C SER A 139 4.38 4.39 -4.77
N CYS A 140 3.34 4.46 -3.96
CA CYS A 140 2.23 3.53 -4.01
C CYS A 140 0.88 4.19 -3.76
N THR A 141 -0.16 3.47 -4.11
CA THR A 141 -1.57 3.82 -3.84
C THR A 141 -2.29 2.62 -3.24
N VAL A 142 -3.27 2.87 -2.39
CA VAL A 142 -4.14 1.84 -1.82
C VAL A 142 -5.39 1.70 -2.68
N LEU A 143 -5.70 0.48 -3.10
CA LEU A 143 -6.95 0.19 -3.80
C LEU A 143 -8.14 0.27 -2.84
N THR A 144 -9.22 0.85 -3.32
CA THR A 144 -10.49 0.92 -2.59
C THR A 144 -11.62 0.25 -3.36
N THR A 145 -12.62 -0.21 -2.62
CA THR A 145 -13.82 -0.87 -3.14
C THR A 145 -15.06 -0.44 -2.36
N SER A 146 -16.22 -0.93 -2.75
CA SER A 146 -17.45 -0.76 -1.99
C SER A 146 -17.31 -1.31 -0.58
N PRO A 147 -17.92 -0.66 0.44
CA PRO A 147 -17.78 -1.09 1.81
C PRO A 147 -18.55 -2.40 2.08
N ASN A 148 -18.01 -3.22 2.98
CA ASN A 148 -18.76 -4.33 3.56
C ASN A 148 -19.79 -3.80 4.58
N GLN A 149 -20.56 -4.70 5.17
CA GLN A 149 -21.62 -4.35 6.13
C GLN A 149 -21.09 -3.61 7.36
N LEU A 150 -19.87 -3.90 7.80
CA LEU A 150 -19.25 -3.25 8.95
C LEU A 150 -18.86 -1.79 8.65
N VAL A 151 -18.28 -1.54 7.48
CA VAL A 151 -17.77 -0.22 7.10
C VAL A 151 -18.84 0.68 6.50
N LYS A 152 -19.88 0.11 5.87
CA LYS A 152 -20.96 0.85 5.22
C LYS A 152 -21.57 1.99 6.06
N PRO A 153 -21.87 1.81 7.36
CA PRO A 153 -22.38 2.90 8.19
C PRO A 153 -21.36 4.03 8.43
N LEU A 154 -20.06 3.75 8.24
CA LEU A 154 -18.98 4.70 8.51
C LEU A 154 -18.55 5.44 7.24
N HIS A 155 -18.45 4.74 6.11
CA HIS A 155 -17.97 5.32 4.85
C HIS A 155 -18.48 4.52 3.65
N HIS A 156 -18.59 5.19 2.49
CA HIS A 156 -19.01 4.58 1.22
C HIS A 156 -17.88 3.84 0.49
N ARG A 157 -16.65 3.87 0.99
CA ARG A 157 -15.49 3.16 0.46
C ARG A 157 -14.73 2.45 1.58
N MET A 158 -14.01 1.39 1.25
CA MET A 158 -13.05 0.73 2.13
C MET A 158 -11.83 0.29 1.32
N PRO A 159 -10.67 0.06 1.95
CA PRO A 159 -9.54 -0.54 1.25
C PRO A 159 -9.87 -1.95 0.80
N VAL A 160 -9.30 -2.37 -0.33
CA VAL A 160 -9.34 -3.76 -0.77
C VAL A 160 -8.42 -4.57 0.15
N LEU A 161 -8.99 -5.56 0.82
CA LEU A 161 -8.27 -6.47 1.71
C LEU A 161 -7.94 -7.76 0.96
N ILE A 162 -6.69 -8.20 1.05
CA ILE A 162 -6.28 -9.48 0.46
C ILE A 162 -6.40 -10.56 1.54
N PRO A 163 -7.27 -11.56 1.35
CA PRO A 163 -7.42 -12.65 2.29
C PRO A 163 -6.11 -13.44 2.44
N GLN A 164 -5.89 -13.97 3.63
CA GLN A 164 -4.76 -14.85 3.90
C GLN A 164 -4.75 -16.05 2.94
N GLY A 165 -3.61 -16.31 2.33
CA GLY A 165 -3.42 -17.36 1.34
C GLY A 165 -3.65 -16.93 -0.11
N LEU A 166 -4.11 -15.69 -0.36
CA LEU A 166 -4.29 -15.13 -1.69
C LEU A 166 -3.23 -14.09 -2.09
N GLU A 167 -2.18 -13.96 -1.28
CA GLU A 167 -1.11 -12.98 -1.50
C GLU A 167 -0.41 -13.20 -2.84
N GLU A 168 -0.04 -14.45 -3.12
CA GLU A 168 0.63 -14.81 -4.38
C GLU A 168 -0.30 -14.60 -5.58
N ALA A 169 -1.56 -14.98 -5.47
CA ALA A 169 -2.54 -14.76 -6.53
C ALA A 169 -2.72 -13.26 -6.84
N TRP A 170 -2.71 -12.41 -5.82
CA TRP A 170 -2.74 -10.96 -6.02
C TRP A 170 -1.48 -10.45 -6.71
N MET A 171 -0.30 -10.88 -6.27
CA MET A 171 0.99 -10.41 -6.77
C MET A 171 1.26 -10.85 -8.21
N SER A 172 0.73 -12.01 -8.65
CA SER A 172 0.96 -12.60 -9.97
C SER A 172 -0.15 -12.34 -11.00
N ALA A 173 -1.24 -11.70 -10.59
CA ALA A 173 -2.41 -11.50 -11.45
C ALA A 173 -2.23 -10.38 -12.49
#